data_270206fbd1e863dcb8e40479648dd26b
#
_entry.id   270206fbd1e863dcb8e40479648dd26b
#
_cell.length_a   1.000
_cell.length_b   1.000
_cell.length_c   1.000
_cell.angle_alpha   90.00
_cell.angle_beta   90.00
_cell.angle_gamma   90.00
#
_symmetry.space_group_name_H-M   'P 1'
#
loop_
_entity.id
_entity.type
_entity.pdbx_description
1 polymer ?
#
loop_
_entity_poly.entity_id
_entity_poly.type
_entity_poly.pdbx_seq_one_letter_code
_entity_poly.pdbx_strand_id
1 'polypeptide(L)'
;IGAGRLQQPLNILLLIGAIVAAVVIGVNAQPGSGGASLWWMIGLLAAAALLGVMVVLPIGGADMPVVISMLNAMTGLSAAAAGLALNNTAMIVAGMIVGASGTILTNLMAKAMNRSIPAIVFGSFGGDGGAAGVAGATGGTVKATSSSDAAIQMAYANQVIVVPGYGLAVAQAQHAVKDM
;
A
#
# COMPACT_ATOMS: atom_id res chain seq x y z
N ILE A 1 2.74 3.61 -15.00
CA ILE A 1 1.79 3.25 -16.08
C ILE A 1 0.45 3.03 -15.38
N GLY A 2 -0.27 4.12 -15.11
CA GLY A 2 -1.59 4.03 -14.49
C GLY A 2 -2.65 3.81 -15.57
N ALA A 3 -3.51 2.82 -15.38
CA ALA A 3 -4.64 2.57 -16.28
C ALA A 3 -5.76 3.65 -16.15
N GLY A 4 -5.45 4.79 -15.51
CA GLY A 4 -6.35 5.93 -15.38
C GLY A 4 -7.67 5.59 -14.68
N ARG A 5 -8.75 6.26 -15.08
CA ARG A 5 -10.09 6.14 -14.49
C ARG A 5 -10.72 4.72 -14.57
N LEU A 6 -10.19 3.84 -15.42
CA LEU A 6 -10.68 2.47 -15.61
C LEU A 6 -10.10 1.46 -14.60
N GLN A 7 -9.04 1.81 -13.89
CA GLN A 7 -8.36 0.90 -12.94
C GLN A 7 -9.26 0.56 -11.74
N GLN A 8 -9.99 1.53 -11.23
CA GLN A 8 -10.87 1.35 -10.08
C GLN A 8 -12.03 0.37 -10.34
N PRO A 9 -12.85 0.56 -11.41
CA PRO A 9 -13.90 -0.39 -11.71
C PRO A 9 -13.37 -1.78 -12.07
N LEU A 10 -12.19 -1.88 -12.69
CA LEU A 10 -11.58 -3.15 -13.02
C LEU A 10 -11.15 -3.92 -11.76
N ASN A 11 -10.53 -3.25 -10.80
CA ASN A 11 -10.14 -3.85 -9.51
C ASN A 11 -11.36 -4.35 -8.72
N ILE A 12 -12.44 -3.58 -8.70
CA ILE A 12 -13.70 -3.99 -8.04
C ILE A 12 -14.30 -5.21 -8.74
N LEU A 13 -14.30 -5.22 -10.07
CA LEU A 13 -14.83 -6.34 -10.85
C LEU A 13 -14.01 -7.62 -10.63
N LEU A 14 -12.69 -7.52 -10.61
CA LEU A 14 -11.79 -8.64 -10.30
C LEU A 14 -11.99 -9.15 -8.86
N LEU A 15 -12.18 -8.25 -7.90
CA LEU A 15 -12.45 -8.63 -6.51
C LEU A 15 -13.78 -9.39 -6.38
N ILE A 16 -14.83 -8.86 -7.00
CA ILE A 16 -16.16 -9.53 -7.02
C ILE A 16 -16.04 -10.89 -7.70
N GLY A 17 -15.37 -10.95 -8.84
CA GLY A 17 -15.14 -12.20 -9.57
C GLY A 17 -14.40 -13.25 -8.74
N ALA A 18 -13.36 -12.84 -7.99
CA ALA A 18 -12.61 -13.73 -7.10
C ALA A 18 -13.48 -14.23 -5.92
N ILE A 19 -14.30 -13.35 -5.33
CA ILE A 19 -15.24 -13.75 -4.25
C ILE A 19 -16.27 -14.72 -4.78
N VAL A 20 -16.88 -14.46 -5.93
CA VAL A 20 -17.86 -15.37 -6.55
C VAL A 20 -17.23 -16.72 -6.85
N ALA A 21 -16.03 -16.74 -7.43
CA ALA A 21 -15.32 -17.99 -7.70
C ALA A 21 -15.02 -18.77 -6.40
N ALA A 22 -14.59 -18.09 -5.34
CA ALA A 22 -14.34 -18.72 -4.04
C ALA A 22 -15.62 -19.32 -3.42
N VAL A 23 -16.75 -18.62 -3.51
CA VAL A 23 -18.04 -19.10 -3.02
C VAL A 23 -18.51 -20.30 -3.84
N VAL A 24 -18.41 -20.25 -5.17
CA VAL A 24 -18.77 -21.36 -6.07
C VAL A 24 -17.93 -22.61 -5.76
N ILE A 25 -16.63 -22.44 -5.56
CA ILE A 25 -15.74 -23.54 -5.16
C ILE A 25 -16.18 -24.12 -3.81
N GLY A 26 -16.44 -23.25 -2.81
CA GLY A 26 -16.86 -23.67 -1.47
C GLY A 26 -18.20 -24.44 -1.48
N VAL A 27 -19.18 -23.99 -2.27
CA VAL A 27 -20.47 -24.67 -2.40
C VAL A 27 -20.35 -26.01 -3.14
N ASN A 28 -19.52 -26.08 -4.18
CA ASN A 28 -19.31 -27.29 -4.97
C ASN A 28 -18.32 -28.29 -4.34
N ALA A 29 -17.62 -27.89 -3.27
CA ALA A 29 -16.70 -28.76 -2.53
C ALA A 29 -17.40 -29.68 -1.52
N GLN A 30 -18.72 -29.76 -1.52
CA GLN A 30 -19.47 -30.68 -0.64
C GLN A 30 -19.18 -32.15 -0.96
N PRO A 31 -19.11 -33.01 0.07
CA PRO A 31 -18.90 -34.46 -0.12
C PRO A 31 -20.05 -35.07 -0.98
N GLY A 32 -19.71 -35.54 -2.19
CA GLY A 32 -20.67 -36.11 -3.14
C GLY A 32 -20.91 -35.30 -4.41
N SER A 33 -20.55 -34.03 -4.48
CA SER A 33 -20.42 -33.29 -5.74
C SER A 33 -19.03 -33.57 -6.30
N GLY A 34 -18.89 -33.90 -7.56
CA GLY A 34 -17.64 -34.34 -8.23
C GLY A 34 -16.42 -33.38 -8.12
N GLY A 35 -16.28 -32.65 -7.03
CA GLY A 35 -15.21 -31.67 -6.75
C GLY A 35 -15.38 -30.37 -7.52
N ALA A 36 -14.80 -29.30 -6.99
CA ALA A 36 -14.71 -28.07 -7.76
C ALA A 36 -13.90 -28.31 -9.03
N SER A 37 -14.47 -27.98 -10.19
CA SER A 37 -13.78 -28.14 -11.47
C SER A 37 -12.41 -27.43 -11.40
N LEU A 38 -11.36 -28.10 -11.86
CA LEU A 38 -10.00 -27.58 -11.93
C LEU A 38 -9.96 -26.18 -12.59
N TRP A 39 -10.86 -25.93 -13.53
CA TRP A 39 -10.99 -24.65 -14.22
C TRP A 39 -11.40 -23.51 -13.29
N TRP A 40 -12.26 -23.74 -12.30
CA TRP A 40 -12.62 -22.73 -11.30
C TRP A 40 -11.45 -22.39 -10.37
N MET A 41 -10.64 -23.38 -10.00
CA MET A 41 -9.43 -23.15 -9.21
C MET A 41 -8.39 -22.33 -9.98
N ILE A 42 -8.15 -22.69 -11.25
CA ILE A 42 -7.24 -21.94 -12.12
C ILE A 42 -7.75 -20.51 -12.33
N GLY A 43 -9.05 -20.37 -12.57
CA GLY A 43 -9.68 -19.04 -12.71
C GLY A 43 -9.54 -18.18 -11.46
N LEU A 44 -9.71 -18.74 -10.27
CA LEU A 44 -9.53 -18.05 -9.00
C LEU A 44 -8.07 -17.60 -8.80
N LEU A 45 -7.11 -18.48 -9.06
CA LEU A 45 -5.68 -18.15 -8.94
C LEU A 45 -5.27 -17.08 -9.94
N ALA A 46 -5.74 -17.16 -11.18
CA ALA A 46 -5.45 -16.13 -12.20
C ALA A 46 -6.07 -14.77 -11.82
N ALA A 47 -7.32 -14.76 -11.35
CA ALA A 47 -7.99 -13.55 -10.90
C ALA A 47 -7.28 -12.94 -9.69
N ALA A 48 -6.87 -13.75 -8.71
CA ALA A 48 -6.14 -13.30 -7.53
C ALA A 48 -4.75 -12.72 -7.90
N ALA A 49 -4.04 -13.35 -8.83
CA ALA A 49 -2.73 -12.87 -9.31
C ALA A 49 -2.87 -11.51 -10.03
N LEU A 50 -3.83 -11.40 -10.94
CA LEU A 50 -4.11 -10.14 -11.65
C LEU A 50 -4.52 -9.03 -10.69
N LEU A 51 -5.40 -9.33 -9.73
CA LEU A 51 -5.83 -8.38 -8.71
C LEU A 51 -4.65 -7.92 -7.85
N GLY A 52 -3.78 -8.83 -7.42
CA GLY A 52 -2.58 -8.51 -6.65
C GLY A 52 -1.67 -7.53 -7.39
N VAL A 53 -1.40 -7.78 -8.67
CA VAL A 53 -0.58 -6.88 -9.50
C VAL A 53 -1.26 -5.51 -9.67
N MET A 54 -2.56 -5.49 -9.96
CA MET A 54 -3.31 -4.25 -10.18
C MET A 54 -3.44 -3.39 -8.93
N VAL A 55 -3.49 -3.99 -7.75
CA VAL A 55 -3.55 -3.28 -6.46
C VAL A 55 -2.21 -2.68 -6.09
N VAL A 56 -1.11 -3.40 -6.35
CA VAL A 56 0.23 -2.96 -5.93
C VAL A 56 0.85 -1.94 -6.88
N LEU A 57 0.59 -2.02 -8.19
CA LEU A 57 1.17 -1.13 -9.20
C LEU A 57 0.99 0.37 -8.93
N PRO A 58 -0.19 0.86 -8.47
CA PRO A 58 -0.39 2.29 -8.26
C PRO A 58 0.16 2.80 -6.91
N ILE A 59 0.70 1.93 -6.07
CA ILE A 59 1.20 2.32 -4.74
C ILE A 59 2.49 3.12 -4.89
N GLY A 60 2.51 4.32 -4.31
CA GLY A 60 3.71 5.16 -4.29
C GLY A 60 4.83 4.56 -3.44
N GLY A 61 6.09 4.81 -3.82
CA GLY A 61 7.26 4.30 -3.11
C GLY A 61 7.30 4.67 -1.63
N ALA A 62 6.73 5.82 -1.26
CA ALA A 62 6.66 6.26 0.13
C ALA A 62 5.73 5.38 0.99
N ASP A 63 4.63 4.88 0.42
CA ASP A 63 3.64 4.04 1.13
C ASP A 63 4.01 2.55 1.11
N MET A 64 5.00 2.16 0.30
CA MET A 64 5.40 0.78 0.08
C MET A 64 5.75 0.01 1.38
N PRO A 65 6.48 0.57 2.36
CA PRO A 65 6.77 -0.15 3.61
C PRO A 65 5.51 -0.56 4.39
N VAL A 66 4.49 0.32 4.43
CA VAL A 66 3.22 0.04 5.09
C VAL A 66 2.46 -1.08 4.37
N VAL A 67 2.45 -1.05 3.04
CA VAL A 67 1.77 -2.05 2.21
C VAL A 67 2.45 -3.41 2.32
N ILE A 68 3.77 -3.46 2.32
CA ILE A 68 4.53 -4.72 2.50
C ILE A 68 4.19 -5.34 3.86
N SER A 69 4.18 -4.54 4.93
CA SER A 69 3.83 -5.01 6.27
C SER A 69 2.38 -5.52 6.33
N MET A 70 1.45 -4.83 5.68
CA MET A 70 0.05 -5.24 5.61
C MET A 70 -0.12 -6.54 4.82
N LEU A 71 0.53 -6.70 3.68
CA LEU A 71 0.49 -7.92 2.89
C LEU A 71 1.10 -9.11 3.66
N ASN A 72 2.17 -8.87 4.42
CA ASN A 72 2.75 -9.89 5.29
C ASN A 72 1.76 -10.33 6.38
N ALA A 73 1.03 -9.38 7.00
CA ALA A 73 -0.01 -9.71 7.97
C ALA A 73 -1.14 -10.55 7.33
N MET A 74 -1.60 -10.19 6.13
CA MET A 74 -2.60 -10.96 5.39
C MET A 74 -2.11 -12.37 5.04
N THR A 75 -0.83 -12.51 4.67
CA THR A 75 -0.20 -13.82 4.43
C THR A 75 -0.19 -14.67 5.71
N GLY A 76 0.12 -14.07 6.86
CA GLY A 76 0.03 -14.75 8.15
C GLY A 76 -1.39 -15.26 8.44
N LEU A 77 -2.41 -14.44 8.22
CA LEU A 77 -3.80 -14.85 8.41
C LEU A 77 -4.21 -15.96 7.43
N SER A 78 -3.76 -15.92 6.17
CA SER A 78 -4.04 -16.99 5.21
C SER A 78 -3.36 -18.30 5.60
N ALA A 79 -2.15 -18.27 6.15
CA ALA A 79 -1.47 -19.44 6.70
C ALA A 79 -2.21 -20.03 7.91
N ALA A 80 -2.75 -19.18 8.80
CA ALA A 80 -3.58 -19.63 9.91
C ALA A 80 -4.87 -20.31 9.42
N ALA A 81 -5.54 -19.74 8.42
CA ALA A 81 -6.72 -20.33 7.82
C ALA A 81 -6.43 -21.68 7.15
N ALA A 82 -5.31 -21.79 6.43
CA ALA A 82 -4.85 -23.07 5.87
C ALA A 82 -4.54 -24.09 6.98
N GLY A 83 -3.93 -23.63 8.09
CA GLY A 83 -3.68 -24.46 9.27
C GLY A 83 -4.96 -25.02 9.88
N LEU A 84 -6.05 -24.25 9.93
CA LEU A 84 -7.37 -24.71 10.36
C LEU A 84 -7.91 -25.79 9.43
N ALA A 85 -7.82 -25.60 8.12
CA ALA A 85 -8.28 -26.57 7.13
C ALA A 85 -7.50 -27.88 7.19
N LEU A 86 -6.20 -27.82 7.47
CA LEU A 86 -5.30 -28.98 7.58
C LEU A 86 -5.22 -29.55 9.00
N ASN A 87 -5.92 -28.96 9.96
CA ASN A 87 -5.89 -29.32 11.38
C ASN A 87 -4.46 -29.32 11.95
N ASN A 88 -3.64 -28.35 11.53
CA ASN A 88 -2.24 -28.21 11.93
C ASN A 88 -2.08 -27.03 12.89
N THR A 89 -1.93 -27.34 14.17
CA THR A 89 -1.82 -26.35 15.24
C THR A 89 -0.60 -25.45 15.11
N ALA A 90 0.53 -25.97 14.62
CA ALA A 90 1.74 -25.18 14.41
C ALA A 90 1.53 -24.07 13.37
N MET A 91 0.87 -24.38 12.26
CA MET A 91 0.51 -23.38 11.23
C MET A 91 -0.49 -22.36 11.76
N ILE A 92 -1.47 -22.78 12.56
CA ILE A 92 -2.44 -21.86 13.15
C ILE A 92 -1.72 -20.85 14.05
N VAL A 93 -0.91 -21.33 15.01
CA VAL A 93 -0.21 -20.48 15.96
C VAL A 93 0.77 -19.55 15.25
N ALA A 94 1.60 -20.08 14.34
CA ALA A 94 2.56 -19.27 13.59
C ALA A 94 1.85 -18.20 12.74
N GLY A 95 0.79 -18.56 12.03
CA GLY A 95 0.03 -17.64 11.21
C GLY A 95 -0.67 -16.55 12.01
N MET A 96 -1.21 -16.88 13.19
CA MET A 96 -1.81 -15.90 14.09
C MET A 96 -0.78 -14.91 14.64
N ILE A 97 0.40 -15.37 15.04
CA ILE A 97 1.48 -14.51 15.54
C ILE A 97 1.93 -13.54 14.44
N VAL A 98 2.17 -14.03 13.22
CA VAL A 98 2.57 -13.20 12.09
C VAL A 98 1.47 -12.22 11.71
N GLY A 99 0.22 -12.65 11.69
CA GLY A 99 -0.92 -11.79 11.40
C GLY A 99 -1.08 -10.67 12.43
N ALA A 100 -1.00 -10.98 13.72
CA ALA A 100 -1.10 -10.00 14.78
C ALA A 100 0.08 -9.02 14.79
N SER A 101 1.30 -9.51 14.76
CA SER A 101 2.51 -8.66 14.76
C SER A 101 2.59 -7.79 13.51
N GLY A 102 2.26 -8.32 12.34
CA GLY A 102 2.20 -7.57 11.10
C GLY A 102 1.15 -6.46 11.12
N THR A 103 -0.02 -6.70 11.70
CA THR A 103 -1.07 -5.69 11.84
C THR A 103 -0.63 -4.55 12.77
N ILE A 104 0.00 -4.86 13.90
CA ILE A 104 0.54 -3.86 14.83
C ILE A 104 1.61 -3.03 14.13
N LEU A 105 2.55 -3.69 13.44
CA LEU A 105 3.62 -3.02 12.71
C LEU A 105 3.07 -2.09 11.63
N THR A 106 2.11 -2.55 10.83
CA THR A 106 1.42 -1.75 9.81
C THR A 106 0.81 -0.47 10.39
N ASN A 107 0.14 -0.59 11.55
CA ASN A 107 -0.48 0.56 12.21
C ASN A 107 0.57 1.55 12.73
N LEU A 108 1.66 1.06 13.33
CA LEU A 108 2.75 1.91 13.81
C LEU A 108 3.46 2.63 12.66
N MET A 109 3.71 1.93 11.55
CA MET A 109 4.32 2.53 10.36
C MET A 109 3.42 3.58 9.71
N ALA A 110 2.12 3.31 9.59
CA ALA A 110 1.15 4.27 9.06
C ALA A 110 1.09 5.54 9.94
N LYS A 111 1.08 5.38 11.26
CA LYS A 111 1.15 6.50 12.20
C LYS A 111 2.46 7.29 12.08
N ALA A 112 3.60 6.60 11.98
CA ALA A 112 4.90 7.25 11.82
C ALA A 112 4.99 8.07 10.53
N MET A 113 4.29 7.65 9.47
CA MET A 113 4.19 8.35 8.20
C MET A 113 3.07 9.42 8.18
N ASN A 114 2.35 9.58 9.29
CA ASN A 114 1.19 10.47 9.41
C ASN A 114 0.12 10.21 8.33
N ARG A 115 -0.11 8.94 8.02
CA ARG A 115 -1.10 8.49 7.04
C ARG A 115 -2.04 7.45 7.65
N SER A 116 -3.31 7.50 7.27
CA SER A 116 -4.26 6.48 7.70
C SER A 116 -4.19 5.25 6.80
N ILE A 117 -4.30 4.05 7.37
CA ILE A 117 -4.34 2.80 6.61
C ILE A 117 -5.43 2.80 5.53
N PRO A 118 -6.68 3.25 5.80
CA PRO A 118 -7.68 3.36 4.76
C PRO A 118 -7.27 4.28 3.60
N ALA A 119 -6.61 5.40 3.86
CA ALA A 119 -6.15 6.30 2.81
C ALA A 119 -5.08 5.66 1.92
N ILE A 120 -4.22 4.80 2.48
CA ILE A 120 -3.21 4.06 1.72
C ILE A 120 -3.87 2.98 0.86
N VAL A 121 -4.77 2.19 1.44
CA VAL A 121 -5.45 1.08 0.75
C VAL A 121 -6.43 1.61 -0.31
N PHE A 122 -7.31 2.53 0.07
CA PHE A 122 -8.30 3.08 -0.84
C PHE A 122 -7.73 4.12 -1.80
N GLY A 123 -6.67 4.82 -1.45
CA GLY A 123 -5.91 5.67 -2.36
C GLY A 123 -5.31 4.86 -3.51
N SER A 124 -4.92 3.61 -3.26
CA SER A 124 -4.49 2.66 -4.27
C SER A 124 -5.65 2.15 -5.15
N PHE A 125 -6.87 2.04 -4.59
CA PHE A 125 -8.06 1.66 -5.34
C PHE A 125 -8.68 2.83 -6.13
N GLY A 126 -8.39 4.09 -5.79
CA GLY A 126 -9.06 5.28 -6.26
C GLY A 126 -8.30 6.22 -7.17
N GLY A 127 -7.28 5.79 -7.88
CA GLY A 127 -6.57 6.59 -8.89
C GLY A 127 -6.29 8.05 -8.44
N ASP A 128 -5.13 8.43 -8.38
CA ASP A 128 -4.45 9.64 -7.96
C ASP A 128 -3.74 9.48 -6.60
N GLY A 129 -3.18 8.31 -6.39
CA GLY A 129 -2.23 8.03 -5.31
C GLY A 129 -0.87 8.71 -5.49
N GLY A 130 -0.84 9.76 -6.28
CA GLY A 130 0.24 10.72 -6.31
C GLY A 130 0.04 11.69 -5.17
N ALA A 131 0.87 11.57 -4.14
CA ALA A 131 1.08 12.61 -3.15
C ALA A 131 -0.22 13.27 -2.62
N ALA A 132 -0.90 12.62 -1.69
CA ALA A 132 -1.71 13.34 -0.73
C ALA A 132 -0.78 14.07 0.26
N GLY A 133 0.14 14.81 -0.30
CA GLY A 133 0.89 15.88 0.29
C GLY A 133 0.49 17.10 -0.50
N VAL A 134 -0.26 17.97 0.16
CA VAL A 134 -0.61 19.28 -0.38
C VAL A 134 -1.69 19.29 -1.47
N ALA A 135 -2.90 18.85 -1.13
CA ALA A 135 -4.09 19.46 -1.73
C ALA A 135 -4.13 20.91 -1.23
N GLY A 136 -3.54 21.82 -1.99
CA GLY A 136 -3.47 23.22 -1.62
C GLY A 136 -2.54 24.07 -2.49
N ALA A 137 -1.87 23.47 -3.44
CA ALA A 137 -1.14 24.25 -4.44
C ALA A 137 -2.08 24.62 -5.60
N THR A 138 -2.93 25.60 -5.40
CA THR A 138 -3.40 26.46 -6.47
C THR A 138 -2.21 26.81 -7.34
N GLY A 139 -2.31 26.52 -8.65
CA GLY A 139 -1.38 26.75 -9.72
C GLY A 139 -0.29 27.81 -9.57
N GLY A 140 0.65 27.58 -8.67
CA GLY A 140 1.86 28.37 -8.57
C GLY A 140 2.84 27.93 -9.64
N THR A 141 3.30 28.87 -10.46
CA THR A 141 4.38 28.63 -11.39
C THR A 141 5.67 28.36 -10.61
N VAL A 142 6.28 27.20 -10.82
CA VAL A 142 7.60 26.90 -10.25
C VAL A 142 8.64 27.71 -11.02
N LYS A 143 9.27 28.67 -10.31
CA LYS A 143 10.37 29.45 -10.85
C LYS A 143 11.69 28.78 -10.48
N ALA A 144 12.49 28.44 -11.46
CA ALA A 144 13.84 27.97 -11.21
C ALA A 144 14.66 29.12 -10.58
N THR A 145 15.35 28.84 -9.48
CA THR A 145 16.20 29.80 -8.81
C THR A 145 17.60 29.21 -8.61
N SER A 146 18.61 30.07 -8.53
CA SER A 146 19.98 29.67 -8.24
C SER A 146 20.27 29.72 -6.74
N SER A 147 21.33 29.05 -6.29
CA SER A 147 21.77 29.12 -4.89
C SER A 147 22.12 30.53 -4.45
N SER A 148 22.69 31.37 -5.35
CA SER A 148 22.99 32.76 -5.12
C SER A 148 21.74 33.62 -4.93
N ASP A 149 20.70 33.41 -5.74
CA ASP A 149 19.42 34.12 -5.61
C ASP A 149 18.71 33.74 -4.30
N ALA A 150 18.77 32.48 -3.91
CA ALA A 150 18.23 32.04 -2.63
C ALA A 150 18.98 32.66 -1.44
N ALA A 151 20.31 32.75 -1.50
CA ALA A 151 21.11 33.36 -0.47
C ALA A 151 20.79 34.87 -0.30
N ILE A 152 20.61 35.59 -1.42
CA ILE A 152 20.22 37.01 -1.39
C ILE A 152 18.83 37.15 -0.75
N GLN A 153 17.87 36.33 -1.12
CA GLN A 153 16.52 36.37 -0.53
C GLN A 153 16.55 36.11 0.99
N MET A 154 17.36 35.14 1.43
CA MET A 154 17.52 34.82 2.84
C MET A 154 18.20 35.97 3.61
N ALA A 155 19.20 36.65 3.01
CA ALA A 155 19.92 37.77 3.64
C ALA A 155 19.02 38.99 3.89
N TYR A 156 18.01 39.22 3.06
CA TYR A 156 17.05 40.32 3.21
C TYR A 156 15.75 39.92 3.90
N ALA A 157 15.60 38.66 4.30
CA ALA A 157 14.39 38.18 4.97
C ALA A 157 14.44 38.52 6.48
N ASN A 158 13.32 38.98 7.02
CA ASN A 158 13.18 39.20 8.46
C ASN A 158 13.12 37.90 9.27
N GLN A 159 12.67 36.82 8.65
CA GLN A 159 12.56 35.50 9.25
C GLN A 159 12.65 34.42 8.17
N VAL A 160 13.46 33.42 8.41
CA VAL A 160 13.59 32.24 7.55
C VAL A 160 13.15 31.01 8.33
N ILE A 161 12.17 30.30 7.80
CA ILE A 161 11.70 29.03 8.37
C ILE A 161 12.14 27.90 7.45
N VAL A 162 13.05 27.05 7.93
CA VAL A 162 13.52 25.88 7.20
C VAL A 162 12.71 24.66 7.62
N VAL A 163 11.98 24.06 6.68
CA VAL A 163 11.22 22.82 6.89
C VAL A 163 11.98 21.67 6.26
N PRO A 164 12.78 20.91 7.04
CA PRO A 164 13.59 19.83 6.50
C PRO A 164 12.70 18.64 6.08
N GLY A 165 12.96 18.12 4.89
CA GLY A 165 12.38 16.85 4.41
C GLY A 165 13.38 15.70 4.55
N TYR A 166 12.91 14.46 4.25
CA TYR A 166 13.75 13.28 4.31
C TYR A 166 14.98 13.32 3.39
N GLY A 167 14.87 14.02 2.26
CA GLY A 167 16.00 14.23 1.35
C GLY A 167 17.20 14.92 1.99
N LEU A 168 16.97 15.82 2.96
CA LEU A 168 18.03 16.47 3.71
C LEU A 168 18.82 15.48 4.57
N ALA A 169 18.13 14.51 5.19
CA ALA A 169 18.76 13.46 5.99
C ALA A 169 19.57 12.49 5.13
N VAL A 170 19.06 12.12 3.96
CA VAL A 170 19.76 11.24 3.00
C VAL A 170 21.01 11.92 2.44
N ALA A 171 20.94 13.23 2.16
CA ALA A 171 22.08 14.02 1.70
C ALA A 171 23.06 14.38 2.83
N GLN A 172 22.77 14.02 4.09
CA GLN A 172 23.56 14.40 5.28
C GLN A 172 23.81 15.92 5.39
N ALA A 173 22.88 16.71 4.86
CA ALA A 173 23.00 18.18 4.78
C ALA A 173 22.45 18.90 6.02
N GLN A 174 22.02 18.17 7.07
CA GLN A 174 21.50 18.74 8.32
C GLN A 174 22.51 19.64 9.04
N HIS A 175 23.80 19.33 8.90
CA HIS A 175 24.87 20.15 9.50
C HIS A 175 24.99 21.52 8.80
N ALA A 176 24.90 21.53 7.47
CA ALA A 176 24.92 22.78 6.71
C ALA A 176 23.73 23.70 7.05
N VAL A 177 22.54 23.11 7.28
CA VAL A 177 21.36 23.89 7.72
C VAL A 177 21.49 24.40 9.14
N LYS A 178 22.19 23.66 10.03
CA LYS A 178 22.45 24.12 11.39
C LYS A 178 23.42 25.30 11.41
N ASP A 179 24.37 25.34 10.48
CA ASP A 179 25.42 26.35 10.41
C ASP A 179 24.95 27.63 9.69
N MET A 180 23.76 27.63 9.07
CA MET A 180 23.08 28.80 8.50
C MET A 180 22.39 29.61 9.58
#